data_64e1d8e13890b53dfc73b7d0c0b1e2dc
#
_entry.id   64e1d8e13890b53dfc73b7d0c0b1e2dc
#
_cell.length_a   1.000
_cell.length_b   1.000
_cell.length_c   1.000
_cell.angle_alpha   90.00
_cell.angle_beta   90.00
_cell.angle_gamma   90.00
#
_symmetry.space_group_name_H-M   'P 1'
#
loop_
_entity.id
_entity.type
_entity.pdbx_description
1 polymer ?
#
loop_
_entity_poly.entity_id
_entity_poly.type
_entity_poly.pdbx_seq_one_letter_code
_entity_poly.pdbx_strand_id
1 'polypeptide(L)'
;MKKKKFWAWVWVALCILAILLIVPLARTIQAFVSTHWGRSLFGCAVLVAVGIVFLATVTRLVFRLKVRSPGRLIWLTAVAGLYVYFTLKLWRAPEEAVHFLEYGLLGFLLFHALSYSIRDKTVYLAAFLIGSTVGTFDEILQWIIPGRFWDFRDVGLNALAAGLFQVALWRGIKPSLISERVRPRSARRISVLLAVNLVLLGLCASNTPQRVARYAGRFPSLSFLLKEEPMYEFSLKHQDPEIGIFYSRLSPDELKKEDRENSGHYAEVLRSWKDKDYSLFLSQYSPLLHPFLYEMRIHIFRRDRKAEEATKAKKEIAAQESLFIAFKENLILEEYFGQTLEKSAYSWTEDKRKEIEARIDKSRPYQSPVSRGLIHIQEKMLWVSILMTLALLALANAAYARKVRRKTRLQFG
;
A
#
# COMPACT_ATOMS: atom_id res chain seq x y z
N MET A 1 26.78 -19.71 -25.08
CA MET A 1 25.52 -18.95 -24.75
C MET A 1 24.71 -19.63 -23.65
N LYS A 2 24.40 -20.93 -23.69
CA LYS A 2 23.57 -21.62 -22.68
C LYS A 2 24.13 -21.46 -21.25
N LYS A 3 25.43 -21.66 -21.02
CA LYS A 3 26.09 -21.52 -19.71
C LYS A 3 25.94 -20.08 -19.13
N LYS A 4 26.16 -19.04 -19.95
CA LYS A 4 26.01 -17.63 -19.49
C LYS A 4 24.55 -17.30 -19.13
N LYS A 5 23.57 -17.79 -19.89
CA LYS A 5 22.15 -17.64 -19.58
C LYS A 5 21.78 -18.33 -18.27
N PHE A 6 22.28 -19.54 -18.03
CA PHE A 6 22.07 -20.30 -16.80
C PHE A 6 22.56 -19.49 -15.58
N TRP A 7 23.80 -19.02 -15.59
CA TRP A 7 24.36 -18.24 -14.50
C TRP A 7 23.63 -16.91 -14.27
N ALA A 8 23.12 -16.26 -15.32
CA ALA A 8 22.31 -15.06 -15.17
C ALA A 8 21.02 -15.33 -14.37
N TRP A 9 20.37 -16.47 -14.59
CA TRP A 9 19.19 -16.86 -13.81
C TRP A 9 19.53 -17.34 -12.40
N VAL A 10 20.72 -17.94 -12.20
CA VAL A 10 21.22 -18.27 -10.85
C VAL A 10 21.37 -16.99 -10.01
N TRP A 11 21.94 -15.94 -10.57
CA TRP A 11 22.05 -14.65 -9.86
C TRP A 11 20.69 -14.02 -9.55
N VAL A 12 19.72 -14.12 -10.44
CA VAL A 12 18.33 -13.69 -10.17
C VAL A 12 17.76 -14.49 -9.00
N ALA A 13 17.87 -15.81 -9.03
CA ALA A 13 17.35 -16.67 -7.98
C ALA A 13 18.01 -16.39 -6.61
N LEU A 14 19.33 -16.20 -6.58
CA LEU A 14 20.05 -15.83 -5.36
C LEU A 14 19.64 -14.47 -4.82
N CYS A 15 19.41 -13.49 -5.68
CA CYS A 15 18.93 -12.17 -5.28
C CYS A 15 17.50 -12.26 -4.69
N ILE A 16 16.59 -12.97 -5.35
CA ILE A 16 15.23 -13.19 -4.82
C ILE A 16 15.29 -13.91 -3.48
N LEU A 17 16.09 -14.97 -3.38
CA LEU A 17 16.26 -15.71 -2.14
C LEU A 17 16.80 -14.82 -1.02
N ALA A 18 17.79 -13.97 -1.31
CA ALA A 18 18.33 -13.02 -0.33
C ALA A 18 17.26 -12.04 0.16
N ILE A 19 16.48 -11.44 -0.75
CA ILE A 19 15.37 -10.54 -0.38
C ILE A 19 14.40 -11.26 0.56
N LEU A 20 13.92 -12.44 0.19
CA LEU A 20 12.92 -13.18 0.98
C LEU A 20 13.47 -13.69 2.33
N LEU A 21 14.75 -14.09 2.40
CA LEU A 21 15.39 -14.54 3.64
C LEU A 21 15.69 -13.38 4.62
N ILE A 22 15.84 -12.16 4.13
CA ILE A 22 16.03 -10.98 4.98
C ILE A 22 14.72 -10.61 5.70
N VAL A 23 13.56 -10.91 5.15
CA VAL A 23 12.25 -10.53 5.73
C VAL A 23 12.11 -10.89 7.23
N PRO A 24 12.32 -12.14 7.68
CA PRO A 24 12.21 -12.46 9.10
C PRO A 24 13.30 -11.83 9.95
N LEU A 25 14.45 -11.48 9.36
CA LEU A 25 15.61 -10.90 10.06
C LEU A 25 15.58 -9.36 10.05
N ALA A 26 14.73 -8.74 9.23
CA ALA A 26 14.76 -7.29 8.98
C ALA A 26 14.66 -6.47 10.28
N ARG A 27 13.77 -6.83 11.21
CA ARG A 27 13.65 -6.12 12.51
C ARG A 27 14.87 -6.25 13.39
N THR A 28 15.47 -7.44 13.44
CA THR A 28 16.72 -7.68 14.20
C THR A 28 17.86 -6.86 13.62
N ILE A 29 18.01 -6.87 12.29
CA ILE A 29 19.02 -6.05 11.58
C ILE A 29 18.76 -4.56 11.82
N GLN A 30 17.52 -4.11 11.70
CA GLN A 30 17.13 -2.72 11.96
C GLN A 30 17.45 -2.29 13.37
N ALA A 31 17.09 -3.10 14.38
CA ALA A 31 17.39 -2.84 15.78
C ALA A 31 18.89 -2.75 16.03
N PHE A 32 19.67 -3.73 15.54
CA PHE A 32 21.12 -3.76 15.66
C PHE A 32 21.78 -2.52 15.04
N VAL A 33 21.45 -2.19 13.80
CA VAL A 33 22.00 -1.01 13.10
C VAL A 33 21.59 0.26 13.80
N SER A 34 20.33 0.40 14.22
CA SER A 34 19.81 1.58 14.88
C SER A 34 20.53 1.86 16.22
N THR A 35 20.85 0.80 16.97
CA THR A 35 21.53 0.90 18.27
C THR A 35 23.02 1.26 18.13
N HIS A 36 23.72 0.73 17.11
CA HIS A 36 25.17 0.88 16.98
C HIS A 36 25.59 2.06 16.11
N TRP A 37 24.84 2.37 15.06
CA TRP A 37 25.20 3.38 14.05
C TRP A 37 24.13 4.40 13.74
N GLY A 38 22.93 4.22 14.29
CA GLY A 38 21.79 5.09 14.03
C GLY A 38 21.00 4.70 12.76
N ARG A 39 19.69 4.98 12.80
CA ARG A 39 18.76 4.63 11.68
C ARG A 39 19.12 5.28 10.34
N SER A 40 19.73 6.49 10.38
CA SER A 40 20.13 7.23 9.17
C SER A 40 21.13 6.48 8.30
N LEU A 41 21.85 5.49 8.84
CA LEU A 41 22.81 4.68 8.07
C LEU A 41 22.15 4.01 6.86
N PHE A 42 20.90 3.53 6.98
CA PHE A 42 20.16 2.92 5.87
C PHE A 42 19.98 3.91 4.71
N GLY A 43 19.47 5.11 4.98
CA GLY A 43 19.31 6.15 3.96
C GLY A 43 20.63 6.61 3.36
N CYS A 44 21.67 6.80 4.17
CA CYS A 44 23.01 7.15 3.70
C CYS A 44 23.59 6.07 2.78
N ALA A 45 23.45 4.79 3.13
CA ALA A 45 23.91 3.67 2.30
C ALA A 45 23.24 3.66 0.92
N VAL A 46 21.93 3.92 0.88
CA VAL A 46 21.17 4.04 -0.38
C VAL A 46 21.69 5.20 -1.22
N LEU A 47 21.85 6.40 -0.63
CA LEU A 47 22.34 7.57 -1.36
C LEU A 47 23.75 7.37 -1.91
N VAL A 48 24.64 6.78 -1.12
CA VAL A 48 26.01 6.45 -1.57
C VAL A 48 25.99 5.44 -2.71
N ALA A 49 25.19 4.37 -2.60
CA ALA A 49 25.08 3.36 -3.64
C ALA A 49 24.53 3.94 -4.95
N VAL A 50 23.46 4.77 -4.87
CA VAL A 50 22.89 5.48 -6.03
C VAL A 50 23.96 6.38 -6.68
N GLY A 51 24.69 7.14 -5.87
CA GLY A 51 25.79 8.00 -6.34
C GLY A 51 26.89 7.21 -7.08
N ILE A 52 27.35 6.10 -6.49
CA ILE A 52 28.37 5.22 -7.09
C ILE A 52 27.89 4.65 -8.43
N VAL A 53 26.67 4.09 -8.47
CA VAL A 53 26.09 3.50 -9.69
C VAL A 53 25.90 4.55 -10.78
N PHE A 54 25.41 5.74 -10.41
CA PHE A 54 25.23 6.85 -11.32
C PHE A 54 26.59 7.30 -11.92
N LEU A 55 27.58 7.60 -11.07
CA LEU A 55 28.91 8.03 -11.52
C LEU A 55 29.61 6.98 -12.39
N ALA A 56 29.58 5.73 -11.98
CA ALA A 56 30.15 4.62 -12.75
C ALA A 56 29.48 4.47 -14.12
N THR A 57 28.13 4.63 -14.18
CA THR A 57 27.37 4.54 -15.41
C THR A 57 27.69 5.72 -16.35
N VAL A 58 27.71 6.95 -15.84
CA VAL A 58 28.03 8.15 -16.62
C VAL A 58 29.48 8.09 -17.13
N THR A 59 30.44 7.76 -16.25
CA THR A 59 31.85 7.61 -16.62
C THR A 59 32.00 6.57 -17.73
N ARG A 60 31.38 5.41 -17.61
CA ARG A 60 31.43 4.36 -18.65
C ARG A 60 30.82 4.84 -19.97
N LEU A 61 29.67 5.53 -19.95
CA LEU A 61 29.03 6.04 -21.15
C LEU A 61 29.87 7.11 -21.84
N VAL A 62 30.33 8.11 -21.10
CA VAL A 62 31.03 9.27 -21.66
C VAL A 62 32.45 8.92 -22.11
N PHE A 63 33.21 8.27 -21.22
CA PHE A 63 34.67 8.05 -21.49
C PHE A 63 34.94 6.72 -22.22
N ARG A 64 34.26 5.64 -21.89
CA ARG A 64 34.52 4.34 -22.49
C ARG A 64 33.72 4.09 -23.75
N LEU A 65 32.43 4.42 -23.77
CA LEU A 65 31.55 4.22 -24.91
C LEU A 65 31.44 5.46 -25.81
N LYS A 66 32.06 6.58 -25.42
CA LYS A 66 32.07 7.85 -26.13
C LYS A 66 30.66 8.37 -26.52
N VAL A 67 29.64 8.00 -25.73
CA VAL A 67 28.26 8.41 -25.94
C VAL A 67 28.03 9.73 -25.20
N ARG A 68 27.98 10.85 -25.94
CA ARG A 68 27.76 12.22 -25.42
C ARG A 68 26.34 12.74 -25.70
N SER A 69 25.36 11.86 -25.75
CA SER A 69 23.97 12.27 -25.99
C SER A 69 23.37 12.98 -24.77
N PRO A 70 23.00 14.28 -24.84
CA PRO A 70 22.43 15.01 -23.70
C PRO A 70 21.16 14.34 -23.18
N GLY A 71 20.28 13.86 -24.06
CA GLY A 71 19.03 13.22 -23.67
C GLY A 71 19.24 11.96 -22.83
N ARG A 72 20.31 11.18 -23.07
CA ARG A 72 20.64 10.02 -22.24
C ARG A 72 21.11 10.40 -20.83
N LEU A 73 21.95 11.45 -20.76
CA LEU A 73 22.43 11.96 -19.48
C LEU A 73 21.28 12.57 -18.66
N ILE A 74 20.39 13.32 -19.31
CA ILE A 74 19.18 13.88 -18.66
C ILE A 74 18.35 12.75 -18.04
N TRP A 75 18.08 11.66 -18.77
CA TRP A 75 17.32 10.54 -18.23
C TRP A 75 18.02 9.84 -17.05
N LEU A 76 19.34 9.64 -17.12
CA LEU A 76 20.09 9.05 -16.00
C LEU A 76 20.07 9.96 -14.77
N THR A 77 20.25 11.27 -14.95
CA THR A 77 20.18 12.26 -13.88
C THR A 77 18.78 12.34 -13.28
N ALA A 78 17.74 12.32 -14.12
CA ALA A 78 16.35 12.33 -13.65
C ALA A 78 16.02 11.09 -12.81
N VAL A 79 16.43 9.89 -13.26
CA VAL A 79 16.21 8.65 -12.50
C VAL A 79 17.01 8.67 -11.20
N ALA A 80 18.29 9.04 -11.23
CA ALA A 80 19.10 9.15 -10.00
C ALA A 80 18.49 10.19 -9.04
N GLY A 81 18.03 11.33 -9.55
CA GLY A 81 17.33 12.36 -8.79
C GLY A 81 16.03 11.84 -8.13
N LEU A 82 15.27 10.99 -8.83
CA LEU A 82 14.07 10.37 -8.26
C LEU A 82 14.42 9.37 -7.15
N TYR A 83 15.47 8.56 -7.30
CA TYR A 83 15.95 7.68 -6.21
C TYR A 83 16.36 8.51 -4.99
N VAL A 84 17.12 9.60 -5.17
CA VAL A 84 17.50 10.51 -4.09
C VAL A 84 16.26 11.14 -3.45
N TYR A 85 15.35 11.68 -4.25
CA TYR A 85 14.13 12.31 -3.77
C TYR A 85 13.29 11.38 -2.88
N PHE A 86 13.02 10.15 -3.37
CA PHE A 86 12.24 9.20 -2.59
C PHE A 86 12.98 8.71 -1.35
N THR A 87 14.30 8.51 -1.41
CA THR A 87 15.11 8.18 -0.24
C THR A 87 15.03 9.27 0.83
N LEU A 88 15.11 10.55 0.44
CA LEU A 88 14.97 11.68 1.36
C LEU A 88 13.54 11.81 1.90
N LYS A 89 12.53 11.52 1.09
CA LYS A 89 11.13 11.49 1.54
C LYS A 89 10.88 10.42 2.61
N LEU A 90 11.60 9.31 2.54
CA LEU A 90 11.56 8.21 3.52
C LEU A 90 12.50 8.43 4.72
N TRP A 91 13.07 9.65 4.90
CA TRP A 91 14.08 9.89 5.96
C TRP A 91 13.58 9.64 7.38
N ARG A 92 12.25 9.63 7.62
CA ARG A 92 11.64 9.27 8.91
C ARG A 92 11.63 7.75 9.17
N ALA A 93 11.66 6.95 8.10
CA ALA A 93 11.75 5.48 8.13
C ALA A 93 12.81 5.04 7.09
N PRO A 94 14.11 5.37 7.30
CA PRO A 94 15.14 5.23 6.28
C PRO A 94 15.46 3.77 5.92
N GLU A 95 15.07 2.81 6.75
CA GLU A 95 15.10 1.39 6.45
C GLU A 95 14.22 1.00 5.25
N GLU A 96 13.10 1.68 5.03
CA GLU A 96 12.23 1.46 3.86
C GLU A 96 12.97 1.82 2.54
N ALA A 97 13.92 2.74 2.58
CA ALA A 97 14.68 3.10 1.40
C ALA A 97 15.59 1.96 0.88
N VAL A 98 15.89 0.95 1.71
CA VAL A 98 16.69 -0.22 1.31
C VAL A 98 16.04 -0.96 0.15
N HIS A 99 14.71 -0.94 0.05
CA HIS A 99 13.98 -1.52 -1.09
C HIS A 99 14.45 -0.94 -2.45
N PHE A 100 14.93 0.30 -2.48
CA PHE A 100 15.52 0.85 -3.72
C PHE A 100 16.78 0.13 -4.16
N LEU A 101 17.61 -0.35 -3.23
CA LEU A 101 18.79 -1.16 -3.56
C LEU A 101 18.40 -2.57 -3.97
N GLU A 102 17.54 -3.21 -3.20
CA GLU A 102 17.11 -4.58 -3.41
C GLU A 102 16.43 -4.74 -4.78
N TYR A 103 15.38 -3.94 -5.03
CA TYR A 103 14.61 -4.03 -6.26
C TYR A 103 15.26 -3.34 -7.45
N GLY A 104 16.15 -2.37 -7.22
CA GLY A 104 17.04 -1.84 -8.25
C GLY A 104 18.01 -2.89 -8.76
N LEU A 105 18.69 -3.61 -7.86
CA LEU A 105 19.58 -4.72 -8.19
C LEU A 105 18.85 -5.88 -8.86
N LEU A 106 17.70 -6.29 -8.30
CA LEU A 106 16.85 -7.32 -8.89
C LEU A 106 16.42 -6.93 -10.30
N GLY A 107 16.01 -5.66 -10.51
CA GLY A 107 15.62 -5.13 -11.82
C GLY A 107 16.76 -5.21 -12.84
N PHE A 108 18.01 -4.94 -12.42
CA PHE A 108 19.18 -5.12 -13.28
C PHE A 108 19.42 -6.59 -13.64
N LEU A 109 19.41 -7.48 -12.67
CA LEU A 109 19.65 -8.91 -12.86
C LEU A 109 18.58 -9.53 -13.76
N LEU A 110 17.29 -9.16 -13.55
CA LEU A 110 16.18 -9.59 -14.40
C LEU A 110 16.35 -9.11 -15.83
N PHE A 111 16.67 -7.84 -16.06
CA PHE A 111 16.97 -7.34 -17.40
C PHE A 111 18.10 -8.14 -18.05
N HIS A 112 19.21 -8.38 -17.32
CA HIS A 112 20.33 -9.13 -17.83
C HIS A 112 19.94 -10.55 -18.23
N ALA A 113 19.23 -11.29 -17.37
CA ALA A 113 18.81 -12.66 -17.64
C ALA A 113 17.79 -12.76 -18.78
N LEU A 114 16.80 -11.84 -18.81
CA LEU A 114 15.76 -11.81 -19.84
C LEU A 114 16.30 -11.42 -21.21
N SER A 115 17.35 -10.56 -21.29
CA SER A 115 17.95 -10.11 -22.54
C SER A 115 18.54 -11.23 -23.40
N TYR A 116 18.83 -12.39 -22.80
CA TYR A 116 19.21 -13.61 -23.56
C TYR A 116 18.04 -14.21 -24.36
N SER A 117 16.81 -13.91 -23.98
CA SER A 117 15.59 -14.51 -24.57
C SER A 117 14.64 -13.50 -25.23
N ILE A 118 14.65 -12.27 -24.74
CA ILE A 118 13.83 -11.15 -25.21
C ILE A 118 14.78 -10.05 -25.65
N ARG A 119 14.81 -9.78 -26.97
CA ARG A 119 15.72 -8.79 -27.56
C ARG A 119 14.99 -7.59 -28.16
N ASP A 120 13.79 -7.32 -27.69
CA ASP A 120 13.02 -6.12 -28.02
C ASP A 120 12.65 -5.35 -26.75
N LYS A 121 12.15 -4.12 -26.89
CA LYS A 121 11.87 -3.21 -25.79
C LYS A 121 10.91 -3.76 -24.72
N THR A 122 10.23 -4.85 -24.98
CA THR A 122 9.37 -5.51 -23.99
C THR A 122 10.19 -6.13 -22.84
N VAL A 123 11.52 -6.30 -22.99
CA VAL A 123 12.39 -6.82 -21.94
C VAL A 123 12.34 -5.94 -20.68
N TYR A 124 12.25 -4.61 -20.84
CA TYR A 124 12.18 -3.68 -19.72
C TYR A 124 10.89 -3.85 -18.93
N LEU A 125 9.76 -3.95 -19.65
CA LEU A 125 8.48 -4.18 -19.02
C LEU A 125 8.37 -5.58 -18.39
N ALA A 126 8.97 -6.60 -19.03
CA ALA A 126 9.04 -7.95 -18.44
C ALA A 126 9.85 -7.95 -17.12
N ALA A 127 11.01 -7.30 -17.10
CA ALA A 127 11.83 -7.19 -15.89
C ALA A 127 11.09 -6.42 -14.78
N PHE A 128 10.41 -5.32 -15.12
CA PHE A 128 9.57 -4.58 -14.20
C PHE A 128 8.45 -5.46 -13.61
N LEU A 129 7.66 -6.13 -14.46
CA LEU A 129 6.52 -6.94 -14.00
C LEU A 129 6.95 -8.13 -13.13
N ILE A 130 8.07 -8.80 -13.47
CA ILE A 130 8.61 -9.87 -12.62
C ILE A 130 9.11 -9.30 -11.29
N GLY A 131 9.83 -8.17 -11.31
CA GLY A 131 10.26 -7.48 -10.09
C GLY A 131 9.09 -7.08 -9.20
N SER A 132 8.02 -6.52 -9.79
CA SER A 132 6.77 -6.19 -9.08
C SER A 132 6.09 -7.43 -8.49
N THR A 133 6.05 -8.55 -9.22
CA THR A 133 5.54 -9.83 -8.68
C THR A 133 6.34 -10.27 -7.46
N VAL A 134 7.67 -10.22 -7.54
CA VAL A 134 8.54 -10.57 -6.39
C VAL A 134 8.28 -9.63 -5.21
N GLY A 135 8.15 -8.31 -5.46
CA GLY A 135 7.84 -7.34 -4.42
C GLY A 135 6.48 -7.59 -3.75
N THR A 136 5.48 -8.05 -4.50
CA THR A 136 4.20 -8.44 -3.91
C THR A 136 4.33 -9.70 -3.06
N PHE A 137 5.13 -10.69 -3.48
CA PHE A 137 5.40 -11.89 -2.65
C PHE A 137 6.21 -11.57 -1.39
N ASP A 138 7.12 -10.61 -1.45
CA ASP A 138 7.86 -10.11 -0.29
C ASP A 138 6.89 -9.57 0.77
N GLU A 139 5.95 -8.73 0.38
CA GLU A 139 4.92 -8.18 1.28
C GLU A 139 3.95 -9.28 1.80
N ILE A 140 3.58 -10.26 0.97
CA ILE A 140 2.80 -11.42 1.44
C ILE A 140 3.57 -12.18 2.52
N LEU A 141 4.88 -12.40 2.31
CA LEU A 141 5.73 -13.06 3.30
C LEU A 141 5.82 -12.24 4.59
N GLN A 142 5.95 -10.92 4.49
CA GLN A 142 5.92 -10.04 5.67
C GLN A 142 4.63 -10.23 6.44
N TRP A 143 3.49 -10.21 5.77
CA TRP A 143 2.18 -10.32 6.41
C TRP A 143 1.96 -11.65 7.15
N ILE A 144 2.52 -12.77 6.69
CA ILE A 144 2.41 -14.08 7.37
C ILE A 144 3.46 -14.29 8.48
N ILE A 145 4.29 -13.29 8.78
CA ILE A 145 5.25 -13.32 9.89
C ILE A 145 4.69 -12.54 11.06
N PRO A 146 4.56 -13.14 12.26
CA PRO A 146 4.01 -12.46 13.45
C PRO A 146 4.69 -11.12 13.73
N GLY A 147 3.87 -10.10 13.98
CA GLY A 147 4.33 -8.75 14.28
C GLY A 147 4.82 -7.96 13.07
N ARG A 148 4.64 -8.44 11.85
CA ARG A 148 4.79 -7.69 10.60
C ARG A 148 3.41 -7.43 10.02
N PHE A 149 3.30 -6.44 9.14
CA PHE A 149 2.03 -6.07 8.50
C PHE A 149 2.20 -5.92 6.98
N TRP A 150 1.10 -6.00 6.28
CA TRP A 150 1.01 -5.74 4.86
C TRP A 150 0.92 -4.23 4.59
N ASP A 151 1.64 -3.73 3.59
CA ASP A 151 1.45 -2.36 3.12
C ASP A 151 1.48 -2.30 1.58
N PHE A 152 0.35 -1.86 0.98
CA PHE A 152 0.29 -1.57 -0.46
C PHE A 152 1.28 -0.49 -0.90
N ARG A 153 1.66 0.41 0.01
CA ARG A 153 2.68 1.43 -0.26
C ARG A 153 4.03 0.76 -0.52
N ASP A 154 4.39 -0.25 0.23
CA ASP A 154 5.65 -0.96 0.09
C ASP A 154 5.67 -1.82 -1.18
N VAL A 155 4.54 -2.45 -1.55
CA VAL A 155 4.36 -3.04 -2.90
C VAL A 155 4.63 -2.00 -3.99
N GLY A 156 4.09 -0.79 -3.82
CA GLY A 156 4.32 0.33 -4.74
C GLY A 156 5.77 0.80 -4.78
N LEU A 157 6.47 0.88 -3.65
CA LEU A 157 7.89 1.25 -3.55
C LEU A 157 8.78 0.21 -4.24
N ASN A 158 8.53 -1.08 -4.03
CA ASN A 158 9.24 -2.18 -4.67
C ASN A 158 9.08 -2.12 -6.20
N ALA A 159 7.85 -1.93 -6.68
CA ALA A 159 7.57 -1.76 -8.10
C ALA A 159 8.23 -0.49 -8.67
N LEU A 160 8.17 0.64 -7.94
CA LEU A 160 8.80 1.90 -8.34
C LEU A 160 10.31 1.74 -8.49
N ALA A 161 10.99 1.11 -7.52
CA ALA A 161 12.42 0.86 -7.57
C ALA A 161 12.81 0.03 -8.81
N ALA A 162 12.13 -1.09 -9.03
CA ALA A 162 12.34 -1.92 -10.22
C ALA A 162 12.08 -1.13 -11.52
N GLY A 163 10.99 -0.34 -11.57
CA GLY A 163 10.58 0.45 -12.73
C GLY A 163 11.55 1.58 -13.07
N LEU A 164 11.99 2.35 -12.10
CA LEU A 164 12.98 3.41 -12.28
C LEU A 164 14.28 2.86 -12.88
N PHE A 165 14.72 1.70 -12.43
CA PHE A 165 15.91 1.05 -12.98
C PHE A 165 15.68 0.67 -14.46
N GLN A 166 14.50 0.16 -14.83
CA GLN A 166 14.20 -0.14 -16.25
C GLN A 166 14.17 1.12 -17.11
N VAL A 167 13.70 2.26 -16.58
CA VAL A 167 13.74 3.54 -17.29
C VAL A 167 15.19 4.00 -17.52
N ALA A 168 16.07 3.87 -16.51
CA ALA A 168 17.50 4.16 -16.68
C ALA A 168 18.15 3.31 -17.78
N LEU A 169 17.82 2.00 -17.82
CA LEU A 169 18.30 1.11 -18.87
C LEU A 169 17.73 1.48 -20.25
N TRP A 170 16.43 1.72 -20.34
CA TRP A 170 15.76 1.97 -21.61
C TRP A 170 16.12 3.32 -22.23
N ARG A 171 16.08 4.40 -21.45
CA ARG A 171 16.27 5.77 -21.94
C ARG A 171 17.70 6.28 -21.75
N GLY A 172 18.36 5.89 -20.67
CA GLY A 172 19.71 6.34 -20.33
C GLY A 172 20.78 5.47 -21.00
N ILE A 173 20.88 4.20 -20.63
CA ILE A 173 21.95 3.32 -21.14
C ILE A 173 21.70 2.89 -22.58
N LYS A 174 20.45 2.59 -22.93
CA LYS A 174 19.99 2.22 -24.27
C LYS A 174 20.87 1.13 -24.93
N PRO A 175 20.90 -0.10 -24.40
CA PRO A 175 21.76 -1.16 -24.91
C PRO A 175 21.46 -1.50 -26.37
N SER A 176 22.49 -1.55 -27.22
CA SER A 176 22.37 -1.79 -28.67
C SER A 176 21.78 -3.14 -29.04
N LEU A 177 21.86 -4.12 -28.13
CA LEU A 177 21.30 -5.48 -28.34
C LEU A 177 19.75 -5.52 -28.31
N ILE A 178 19.09 -4.44 -27.88
CA ILE A 178 17.63 -4.38 -27.74
C ILE A 178 17.03 -3.63 -28.93
N SER A 179 16.16 -4.31 -29.68
CA SER A 179 15.44 -3.76 -30.83
C SER A 179 14.23 -2.92 -30.37
N GLU A 180 13.99 -1.81 -31.05
CA GLU A 180 12.79 -0.97 -30.85
C GLU A 180 11.49 -1.66 -31.32
N ARG A 181 11.59 -2.63 -32.24
CA ARG A 181 10.42 -3.30 -32.83
C ARG A 181 9.96 -4.44 -31.96
N VAL A 182 8.73 -4.35 -31.44
CA VAL A 182 8.10 -5.39 -30.61
C VAL A 182 7.72 -6.60 -31.46
N ARG A 183 7.97 -7.80 -30.96
CA ARG A 183 7.54 -9.07 -31.58
C ARG A 183 6.19 -9.52 -30.99
N PRO A 184 5.28 -10.13 -31.78
CA PRO A 184 3.99 -10.60 -31.26
C PRO A 184 4.10 -11.59 -30.09
N ARG A 185 5.10 -12.47 -30.13
CA ARG A 185 5.39 -13.40 -29.03
C ARG A 185 5.79 -12.68 -27.74
N SER A 186 6.58 -11.60 -27.86
CA SER A 186 6.99 -10.79 -26.70
C SER A 186 5.79 -10.01 -26.13
N ALA A 187 4.95 -9.42 -26.99
CA ALA A 187 3.73 -8.76 -26.57
C ALA A 187 2.81 -9.69 -25.76
N ARG A 188 2.59 -10.94 -26.25
CA ARG A 188 1.79 -11.94 -25.53
C ARG A 188 2.39 -12.27 -24.15
N ARG A 189 3.72 -12.39 -24.04
CA ARG A 189 4.39 -12.65 -22.75
C ARG A 189 4.15 -11.52 -21.75
N ILE A 190 4.23 -10.26 -22.20
CA ILE A 190 3.94 -9.11 -21.37
C ILE A 190 2.49 -9.13 -20.88
N SER A 191 1.53 -9.44 -21.72
CA SER A 191 0.14 -9.53 -21.29
C SER A 191 -0.10 -10.63 -20.28
N VAL A 192 0.60 -11.76 -20.39
CA VAL A 192 0.54 -12.84 -19.39
C VAL A 192 1.15 -12.35 -18.05
N LEU A 193 2.33 -11.71 -18.08
CA LEU A 193 2.96 -11.19 -16.88
C LEU A 193 2.10 -10.11 -16.20
N LEU A 194 1.49 -9.22 -16.98
CA LEU A 194 0.56 -8.21 -16.45
C LEU A 194 -0.69 -8.86 -15.86
N ALA A 195 -1.23 -9.90 -16.52
CA ALA A 195 -2.36 -10.65 -16.00
C ALA A 195 -2.02 -11.31 -14.65
N VAL A 196 -0.83 -11.92 -14.53
CA VAL A 196 -0.36 -12.51 -13.28
C VAL A 196 -0.28 -11.45 -12.17
N ASN A 197 0.30 -10.25 -12.45
CA ASN A 197 0.36 -9.17 -11.46
C ASN A 197 -1.04 -8.70 -11.04
N LEU A 198 -1.95 -8.47 -12.00
CA LEU A 198 -3.31 -8.02 -11.70
C LEU A 198 -4.09 -9.04 -10.87
N VAL A 199 -3.99 -10.33 -11.23
CA VAL A 199 -4.65 -11.39 -10.47
C VAL A 199 -4.04 -11.53 -9.07
N LEU A 200 -2.71 -11.46 -8.94
CA LEU A 200 -2.04 -11.53 -7.64
C LEU A 200 -2.46 -10.38 -6.73
N LEU A 201 -2.45 -9.14 -7.23
CA LEU A 201 -2.93 -7.97 -6.48
C LEU A 201 -4.42 -8.07 -6.16
N GLY A 202 -5.23 -8.60 -7.08
CA GLY A 202 -6.65 -8.89 -6.84
C GLY A 202 -6.86 -9.91 -5.72
N LEU A 203 -6.03 -10.96 -5.66
CA LEU A 203 -6.06 -11.94 -4.57
C LEU A 203 -5.66 -11.31 -3.23
N CYS A 204 -4.62 -10.46 -3.19
CA CYS A 204 -4.25 -9.71 -1.99
C CYS A 204 -5.41 -8.79 -1.55
N ALA A 205 -6.02 -8.07 -2.48
CA ALA A 205 -7.18 -7.22 -2.21
C ALA A 205 -8.46 -8.01 -1.87
N SER A 206 -8.47 -9.30 -2.12
CA SER A 206 -9.55 -10.20 -1.67
C SER A 206 -9.32 -10.77 -0.27
N ASN A 207 -8.16 -10.50 0.35
CA ASN A 207 -7.84 -10.96 1.70
C ASN A 207 -8.46 -10.02 2.75
N THR A 208 -9.79 -10.03 2.77
CA THR A 208 -10.65 -9.18 3.61
C THR A 208 -10.73 -9.70 5.05
N PRO A 209 -11.18 -8.86 6.01
CA PRO A 209 -11.38 -9.26 7.40
C PRO A 209 -12.15 -10.57 7.55
N GLN A 210 -13.25 -10.75 6.82
CA GLN A 210 -14.11 -11.93 6.90
C GLN A 210 -13.40 -13.21 6.43
N ARG A 211 -12.52 -13.10 5.42
CA ARG A 211 -11.73 -14.25 4.94
C ARG A 211 -10.60 -14.58 5.90
N VAL A 212 -9.90 -13.54 6.41
CA VAL A 212 -8.87 -13.72 7.43
C VAL A 212 -9.45 -14.39 8.65
N ALA A 213 -10.58 -13.91 9.19
CA ALA A 213 -11.26 -14.52 10.33
C ALA A 213 -11.60 -16.00 10.09
N ARG A 214 -12.09 -16.33 8.88
CA ARG A 214 -12.48 -17.70 8.52
C ARG A 214 -11.32 -18.67 8.53
N TYR A 215 -10.21 -18.38 7.86
CA TYR A 215 -9.10 -19.31 7.78
C TYR A 215 -8.17 -19.26 9.00
N ALA A 216 -7.96 -18.08 9.58
CA ALA A 216 -7.16 -17.97 10.80
C ALA A 216 -7.85 -18.62 12.00
N GLY A 217 -9.20 -18.58 12.08
CA GLY A 217 -9.95 -19.34 13.07
C GLY A 217 -9.91 -20.87 12.86
N ARG A 218 -9.68 -21.32 11.60
CA ARG A 218 -9.60 -22.77 11.28
C ARG A 218 -8.19 -23.34 11.46
N PHE A 219 -7.15 -22.54 11.27
CA PHE A 219 -5.76 -22.97 11.35
C PHE A 219 -5.07 -22.33 12.56
N PRO A 220 -4.82 -23.08 13.65
CA PRO A 220 -4.22 -22.53 14.88
C PRO A 220 -2.90 -21.78 14.67
N SER A 221 -2.07 -22.23 13.72
CA SER A 221 -0.80 -21.57 13.36
C SER A 221 -0.97 -20.17 12.79
N LEU A 222 -2.16 -19.82 12.30
CA LEU A 222 -2.49 -18.51 11.74
C LEU A 222 -3.38 -17.67 12.68
N SER A 223 -3.66 -18.15 13.90
CA SER A 223 -4.53 -17.44 14.84
C SER A 223 -4.04 -16.04 15.22
N PHE A 224 -2.74 -15.79 15.15
CA PHE A 224 -2.17 -14.44 15.36
C PHE A 224 -2.71 -13.41 14.37
N LEU A 225 -3.07 -13.81 13.14
CA LEU A 225 -3.65 -12.93 12.13
C LEU A 225 -5.01 -12.35 12.54
N LEU A 226 -5.69 -12.93 13.53
CA LEU A 226 -6.93 -12.37 14.08
C LEU A 226 -6.71 -11.05 14.83
N LYS A 227 -5.45 -10.78 15.22
CA LYS A 227 -5.04 -9.55 15.91
C LYS A 227 -4.30 -8.56 15.01
N GLU A 228 -3.96 -8.98 13.79
CA GLU A 228 -3.26 -8.16 12.81
C GLU A 228 -4.24 -7.51 11.83
N GLU A 229 -3.79 -6.48 11.12
CA GLU A 229 -4.58 -5.84 10.08
C GLU A 229 -4.69 -6.76 8.84
N PRO A 230 -5.86 -6.86 8.19
CA PRO A 230 -6.01 -7.63 6.96
C PRO A 230 -5.29 -6.93 5.80
N MET A 231 -4.98 -7.67 4.73
CA MET A 231 -4.36 -7.06 3.54
C MET A 231 -5.27 -6.04 2.85
N TYR A 232 -6.57 -6.24 2.90
CA TYR A 232 -7.53 -5.35 2.27
C TYR A 232 -8.71 -5.08 3.19
N GLU A 233 -8.82 -3.83 3.57
CA GLU A 233 -9.91 -3.34 4.37
C GLU A 233 -10.54 -2.15 3.67
N PHE A 234 -11.86 -2.16 3.53
CA PHE A 234 -12.56 -1.06 2.89
C PHE A 234 -13.57 -0.42 3.83
N SER A 235 -13.84 0.86 3.60
CA SER A 235 -14.89 1.61 4.27
C SER A 235 -15.92 2.11 3.29
N LEU A 236 -17.16 2.14 3.75
CA LEU A 236 -18.29 2.73 3.05
C LEU A 236 -18.36 4.21 3.41
N LYS A 237 -18.54 5.06 2.41
CA LYS A 237 -18.81 6.50 2.62
C LYS A 237 -20.28 6.69 2.94
N HIS A 238 -20.55 7.31 4.08
CA HIS A 238 -21.88 7.72 4.49
C HIS A 238 -21.99 9.23 4.38
N GLN A 239 -23.17 9.70 3.98
CA GLN A 239 -23.49 11.11 3.90
C GLN A 239 -24.83 11.36 4.56
N ASP A 240 -24.79 12.14 5.61
CA ASP A 240 -25.95 12.51 6.40
C ASP A 240 -26.11 14.04 6.40
N PRO A 241 -27.33 14.59 6.23
CA PRO A 241 -27.56 16.03 6.16
C PRO A 241 -27.15 16.80 7.43
N GLU A 242 -27.33 16.21 8.61
CA GLU A 242 -27.02 16.86 9.90
C GLU A 242 -25.57 16.62 10.34
N ILE A 243 -25.07 15.42 10.10
CA ILE A 243 -23.71 15.02 10.51
C ILE A 243 -22.67 15.53 9.51
N GLY A 244 -22.89 15.32 8.24
CA GLY A 244 -21.92 15.48 7.17
C GLY A 244 -21.43 14.15 6.59
N ILE A 245 -20.14 14.04 6.31
CA ILE A 245 -19.54 12.83 5.75
C ILE A 245 -18.77 12.07 6.84
N PHE A 246 -19.03 10.77 6.93
CA PHE A 246 -18.21 9.85 7.72
C PHE A 246 -17.99 8.53 6.98
N TYR A 247 -17.10 7.71 7.49
CA TYR A 247 -16.74 6.42 6.90
C TYR A 247 -16.83 5.34 7.96
N SER A 248 -17.35 4.18 7.56
CA SER A 248 -17.41 2.99 8.41
C SER A 248 -17.16 1.71 7.63
N ARG A 249 -16.64 0.70 8.29
CA ARG A 249 -16.52 -0.67 7.78
C ARG A 249 -17.86 -1.34 7.56
N LEU A 250 -18.89 -0.86 8.25
CA LEU A 250 -20.25 -1.36 8.23
C LEU A 250 -21.15 -0.40 7.46
N SER A 251 -22.16 -0.92 6.79
CA SER A 251 -23.25 -0.11 6.22
C SER A 251 -24.12 0.50 7.32
N PRO A 252 -24.92 1.55 7.04
CA PRO A 252 -25.84 2.13 8.01
C PRO A 252 -26.80 1.10 8.62
N ASP A 253 -27.28 0.17 7.79
CA ASP A 253 -28.20 -0.88 8.23
C ASP A 253 -27.49 -1.90 9.14
N GLU A 254 -26.25 -2.26 8.83
CA GLU A 254 -25.41 -3.13 9.67
C GLU A 254 -25.08 -2.45 11.00
N LEU A 255 -24.71 -1.16 11.00
CA LEU A 255 -24.47 -0.41 12.24
C LEU A 255 -25.70 -0.39 13.14
N LYS A 256 -26.88 -0.03 12.58
CA LYS A 256 -28.14 0.01 13.32
C LYS A 256 -28.59 -1.38 13.79
N LYS A 257 -28.29 -2.42 13.02
CA LYS A 257 -28.58 -3.80 13.40
C LYS A 257 -27.70 -4.25 14.58
N GLU A 258 -26.38 -4.05 14.47
CA GLU A 258 -25.43 -4.38 15.54
C GLU A 258 -25.76 -3.64 16.83
N ASP A 259 -26.11 -2.35 16.74
CA ASP A 259 -26.51 -1.55 17.89
C ASP A 259 -27.78 -2.08 18.57
N ARG A 260 -28.80 -2.51 17.80
CA ARG A 260 -30.03 -3.08 18.36
C ARG A 260 -29.80 -4.45 18.99
N GLU A 261 -29.09 -5.34 18.29
CA GLU A 261 -28.98 -6.74 18.69
C GLU A 261 -27.97 -6.94 19.85
N ASN A 262 -26.90 -6.13 19.90
CA ASN A 262 -25.76 -6.37 20.79
C ASN A 262 -25.50 -5.21 21.79
N SER A 263 -26.36 -4.19 21.86
CA SER A 263 -26.14 -2.99 22.67
C SER A 263 -25.84 -3.26 24.14
N GLY A 264 -26.51 -4.24 24.77
CA GLY A 264 -26.29 -4.61 26.16
C GLY A 264 -24.88 -5.13 26.40
N HIS A 265 -24.44 -6.07 25.57
CA HIS A 265 -23.11 -6.65 25.63
C HIS A 265 -22.02 -5.60 25.34
N TYR A 266 -22.18 -4.81 24.30
CA TYR A 266 -21.21 -3.79 23.93
C TYR A 266 -21.08 -2.69 24.98
N ALA A 267 -22.19 -2.28 25.59
CA ALA A 267 -22.16 -1.32 26.68
C ALA A 267 -21.44 -1.86 27.94
N GLU A 268 -21.61 -3.14 28.26
CA GLU A 268 -20.89 -3.79 29.35
C GLU A 268 -19.38 -3.83 29.08
N VAL A 269 -18.98 -4.23 27.89
CA VAL A 269 -17.59 -4.17 27.43
C VAL A 269 -17.03 -2.76 27.61
N LEU A 270 -17.69 -1.73 27.07
CA LEU A 270 -17.24 -0.36 27.18
C LEU A 270 -17.13 0.11 28.64
N ARG A 271 -18.06 -0.24 29.52
CA ARG A 271 -18.01 0.07 30.95
C ARG A 271 -16.81 -0.56 31.64
N SER A 272 -16.52 -1.84 31.33
CA SER A 272 -15.38 -2.57 31.92
C SER A 272 -14.02 -2.02 31.48
N TRP A 273 -13.99 -1.19 30.44
CA TRP A 273 -12.81 -0.56 29.86
C TRP A 273 -12.75 0.97 30.05
N LYS A 274 -13.65 1.55 30.83
CA LYS A 274 -13.75 3.01 30.99
C LYS A 274 -12.45 3.65 31.45
N ASP A 275 -11.81 3.03 32.45
CA ASP A 275 -10.60 3.55 33.09
C ASP A 275 -9.31 2.86 32.63
N LYS A 276 -9.39 2.06 31.54
CA LYS A 276 -8.26 1.35 30.97
C LYS A 276 -7.69 2.05 29.74
N ASP A 277 -6.45 1.71 29.41
CA ASP A 277 -5.74 2.26 28.27
C ASP A 277 -6.49 2.06 26.93
N TYR A 278 -6.60 3.15 26.18
CA TYR A 278 -7.27 3.17 24.88
C TYR A 278 -6.58 2.28 23.85
N SER A 279 -5.25 2.28 23.81
CA SER A 279 -4.49 1.48 22.83
C SER A 279 -4.63 -0.01 23.13
N LEU A 280 -4.71 -0.36 24.41
CA LEU A 280 -4.96 -1.75 24.83
C LEU A 280 -6.36 -2.21 24.45
N PHE A 281 -7.39 -1.33 24.54
CA PHE A 281 -8.72 -1.65 24.06
C PHE A 281 -8.71 -1.97 22.58
N LEU A 282 -8.09 -1.12 21.74
CA LEU A 282 -8.05 -1.33 20.30
C LEU A 282 -7.28 -2.60 19.90
N SER A 283 -6.26 -2.98 20.67
CA SER A 283 -5.54 -4.24 20.44
C SER A 283 -6.36 -5.48 20.83
N GLN A 284 -7.23 -5.36 21.83
CA GLN A 284 -8.10 -6.45 22.28
C GLN A 284 -9.33 -6.63 21.37
N TYR A 285 -9.92 -5.51 20.93
CA TYR A 285 -11.10 -5.48 20.07
C TYR A 285 -10.69 -5.00 18.68
N SER A 286 -10.00 -5.86 17.94
CA SER A 286 -9.50 -5.52 16.60
C SER A 286 -10.64 -5.24 15.62
N PRO A 287 -10.41 -4.42 14.58
CA PRO A 287 -11.42 -4.11 13.57
C PRO A 287 -11.86 -5.33 12.77
N LEU A 288 -11.03 -6.39 12.77
CA LEU A 288 -11.31 -7.63 12.08
C LEU A 288 -12.43 -8.43 12.74
N LEU A 289 -12.41 -8.51 14.08
CA LEU A 289 -13.37 -9.31 14.86
C LEU A 289 -14.53 -8.46 15.40
N HIS A 290 -14.28 -7.21 15.71
CA HIS A 290 -15.22 -6.33 16.41
C HIS A 290 -15.32 -4.94 15.75
N PRO A 291 -15.65 -4.84 14.45
CA PRO A 291 -15.62 -3.57 13.71
C PRO A 291 -16.52 -2.50 14.35
N PHE A 292 -17.69 -2.85 14.85
CA PHE A 292 -18.61 -1.96 15.54
C PHE A 292 -17.98 -1.33 16.79
N LEU A 293 -17.52 -2.17 17.72
CA LEU A 293 -16.87 -1.72 18.97
C LEU A 293 -15.61 -0.89 18.71
N TYR A 294 -14.80 -1.34 17.76
CA TYR A 294 -13.57 -0.66 17.37
C TYR A 294 -13.84 0.77 16.90
N GLU A 295 -14.76 0.93 15.94
CA GLU A 295 -15.12 2.27 15.42
C GLU A 295 -15.80 3.12 16.46
N MET A 296 -16.77 2.58 17.21
CA MET A 296 -17.43 3.30 18.28
C MET A 296 -16.41 3.85 19.30
N ARG A 297 -15.43 3.05 19.69
CA ARG A 297 -14.41 3.48 20.67
C ARG A 297 -13.50 4.59 20.13
N ILE A 298 -13.21 4.57 18.82
CA ILE A 298 -12.45 5.66 18.17
C ILE A 298 -13.27 6.95 18.14
N HIS A 299 -14.57 6.88 17.78
CA HIS A 299 -15.45 8.04 17.79
C HIS A 299 -15.58 8.63 19.21
N ILE A 300 -15.76 7.79 20.24
CA ILE A 300 -15.80 8.22 21.66
C ILE A 300 -14.48 8.93 22.02
N PHE A 301 -13.32 8.31 21.77
CA PHE A 301 -12.03 8.88 22.09
C PHE A 301 -11.81 10.23 21.41
N ARG A 302 -12.14 10.31 20.11
CA ARG A 302 -12.01 11.54 19.34
C ARG A 302 -12.91 12.65 19.86
N ARG A 303 -14.18 12.33 20.13
CA ARG A 303 -15.16 13.24 20.73
C ARG A 303 -14.67 13.81 22.05
N ASP A 304 -14.29 12.93 22.98
CA ASP A 304 -13.92 13.33 24.33
C ASP A 304 -12.60 14.09 24.35
N ARG A 305 -11.63 13.67 23.55
CA ARG A 305 -10.37 14.41 23.38
C ARG A 305 -10.59 15.81 22.81
N LYS A 306 -11.47 15.96 21.83
CA LYS A 306 -11.80 17.27 21.26
C LYS A 306 -12.56 18.15 22.21
N ALA A 307 -13.46 17.62 23.02
CA ALA A 307 -14.11 18.35 24.10
C ALA A 307 -13.07 18.84 25.15
N GLU A 308 -12.09 18.00 25.51
CA GLU A 308 -11.02 18.37 26.42
C GLU A 308 -10.06 19.40 25.80
N GLU A 309 -9.69 19.27 24.53
CA GLU A 309 -8.87 20.27 23.83
C GLU A 309 -9.54 21.66 23.84
N ALA A 310 -10.85 21.71 23.72
CA ALA A 310 -11.61 22.96 23.78
C ALA A 310 -11.50 23.67 25.14
N THR A 311 -11.50 22.92 26.24
CA THR A 311 -11.34 23.52 27.60
C THR A 311 -9.93 24.07 27.85
N LYS A 312 -8.93 23.53 27.13
CA LYS A 312 -7.52 23.94 27.24
C LYS A 312 -7.12 25.01 26.21
N ALA A 313 -8.00 25.34 25.28
CA ALA A 313 -7.69 26.24 24.18
C ALA A 313 -7.52 27.68 24.67
N LYS A 314 -6.41 28.34 24.29
CA LYS A 314 -6.12 29.73 24.61
C LYS A 314 -6.88 30.74 23.75
N LYS A 315 -7.39 30.30 22.60
CA LYS A 315 -8.13 31.12 21.62
C LYS A 315 -9.54 30.58 21.47
N GLU A 316 -10.54 31.45 21.53
CA GLU A 316 -11.97 31.05 21.39
C GLU A 316 -12.25 30.35 20.07
N ILE A 317 -11.65 30.81 18.96
CA ILE A 317 -11.79 30.15 17.63
C ILE A 317 -11.32 28.70 17.69
N ALA A 318 -10.22 28.40 18.38
CA ALA A 318 -9.71 27.03 18.51
C ALA A 318 -10.61 26.18 19.44
N ALA A 319 -11.18 26.80 20.47
CA ALA A 319 -12.18 26.14 21.32
C ALA A 319 -13.43 25.76 20.51
N GLN A 320 -13.98 26.70 19.77
CA GLN A 320 -15.19 26.48 18.93
C GLN A 320 -14.94 25.41 17.85
N GLU A 321 -13.76 25.40 17.20
CA GLU A 321 -13.41 24.36 16.25
C GLU A 321 -13.36 22.97 16.90
N SER A 322 -12.78 22.87 18.09
CA SER A 322 -12.70 21.61 18.83
C SER A 322 -14.10 21.15 19.31
N LEU A 323 -14.93 22.06 19.80
CA LEU A 323 -16.31 21.76 20.19
C LEU A 323 -17.16 21.33 19.00
N PHE A 324 -17.01 21.99 17.84
CA PHE A 324 -17.68 21.59 16.61
C PHE A 324 -17.36 20.15 16.21
N ILE A 325 -16.07 19.78 16.22
CA ILE A 325 -15.63 18.40 15.93
C ILE A 325 -16.22 17.43 16.96
N ALA A 326 -16.14 17.76 18.25
CA ALA A 326 -16.70 16.92 19.32
C ALA A 326 -18.22 16.71 19.15
N PHE A 327 -18.96 17.77 18.81
CA PHE A 327 -20.40 17.71 18.58
C PHE A 327 -20.76 16.80 17.39
N LYS A 328 -20.06 16.96 16.26
CA LYS A 328 -20.28 16.13 15.05
C LYS A 328 -19.96 14.66 15.28
N GLU A 329 -18.87 14.36 16.02
CA GLU A 329 -18.55 12.99 16.42
C GLU A 329 -19.61 12.41 17.37
N ASN A 330 -20.21 13.24 18.24
CA ASN A 330 -21.31 12.83 19.11
C ASN A 330 -22.58 12.52 18.32
N LEU A 331 -22.91 13.30 17.27
CA LEU A 331 -24.04 13.00 16.40
C LEU A 331 -23.87 11.65 15.68
N ILE A 332 -22.65 11.30 15.23
CA ILE A 332 -22.38 9.97 14.67
C ILE A 332 -22.67 8.89 15.71
N LEU A 333 -22.22 9.08 16.95
CA LEU A 333 -22.44 8.14 18.04
C LEU A 333 -23.93 7.98 18.38
N GLU A 334 -24.68 9.06 18.45
CA GLU A 334 -26.11 9.05 18.76
C GLU A 334 -26.92 8.36 17.66
N GLU A 335 -26.64 8.64 16.38
CA GLU A 335 -27.42 8.12 15.26
C GLU A 335 -27.15 6.65 14.95
N TYR A 336 -25.88 6.20 15.05
CA TYR A 336 -25.46 4.88 14.57
C TYR A 336 -25.05 3.91 15.69
N PHE A 337 -24.81 4.42 16.91
CA PHE A 337 -24.39 3.65 18.09
C PHE A 337 -25.24 3.99 19.33
N GLY A 338 -26.43 4.56 19.11
CA GLY A 338 -27.22 5.25 20.13
C GLY A 338 -27.60 4.37 21.31
N GLN A 339 -28.11 3.15 21.09
CA GLN A 339 -28.54 2.25 22.18
C GLN A 339 -27.35 1.77 23.01
N THR A 340 -26.22 1.46 22.35
CA THR A 340 -24.97 1.11 23.04
C THR A 340 -24.44 2.30 23.83
N LEU A 341 -24.46 3.49 23.24
CA LEU A 341 -24.00 4.72 23.86
C LEU A 341 -24.81 5.04 25.13
N GLU A 342 -26.13 5.01 25.05
CA GLU A 342 -27.05 5.27 26.16
C GLU A 342 -26.84 4.33 27.34
N LYS A 343 -26.67 3.04 27.05
CA LYS A 343 -26.41 2.01 28.06
C LYS A 343 -24.99 2.02 28.60
N SER A 344 -24.07 2.73 27.95
CA SER A 344 -22.65 2.82 28.35
C SER A 344 -22.43 3.97 29.34
N ALA A 345 -21.21 4.09 29.84
CA ALA A 345 -20.79 5.21 30.70
C ALA A 345 -20.29 6.42 29.88
N TYR A 346 -20.48 6.42 28.55
CA TYR A 346 -19.91 7.42 27.65
C TYR A 346 -20.97 8.37 27.05
N SER A 347 -22.27 8.20 27.39
CA SER A 347 -23.31 9.11 26.95
C SER A 347 -23.08 10.53 27.51
N TRP A 348 -23.25 11.55 26.69
CA TRP A 348 -23.30 12.91 27.18
C TRP A 348 -24.63 13.20 27.86
N THR A 349 -24.60 14.04 28.91
CA THR A 349 -25.82 14.59 29.49
C THR A 349 -26.45 15.58 28.51
N GLU A 350 -27.79 15.73 28.57
CA GLU A 350 -28.52 16.67 27.73
C GLU A 350 -28.06 18.13 27.93
N ASP A 351 -27.70 18.50 29.15
CA ASP A 351 -27.19 19.84 29.48
C ASP A 351 -25.82 20.08 28.79
N LYS A 352 -24.90 19.12 28.84
CA LYS A 352 -23.62 19.22 28.17
C LYS A 352 -23.79 19.35 26.66
N ARG A 353 -24.72 18.56 26.08
CA ARG A 353 -25.03 18.63 24.66
C ARG A 353 -25.49 20.00 24.25
N LYS A 354 -26.49 20.56 24.96
CA LYS A 354 -27.05 21.90 24.72
C LYS A 354 -26.01 23.01 24.90
N GLU A 355 -25.18 22.91 25.92
CA GLU A 355 -24.07 23.88 26.16
C GLU A 355 -23.12 23.94 24.95
N ILE A 356 -22.70 22.78 24.45
CA ILE A 356 -21.79 22.72 23.29
C ILE A 356 -22.50 23.24 22.05
N GLU A 357 -23.75 22.82 21.83
CA GLU A 357 -24.55 23.19 20.68
C GLU A 357 -24.76 24.69 20.55
N ALA A 358 -24.94 25.40 21.68
CA ALA A 358 -25.08 26.85 21.70
C ALA A 358 -23.81 27.63 21.32
N ARG A 359 -22.65 27.00 21.35
CA ARG A 359 -21.33 27.61 21.11
C ARG A 359 -20.75 27.36 19.71
N ILE A 360 -21.43 26.58 18.86
CA ILE A 360 -20.89 26.15 17.58
C ILE A 360 -21.79 26.57 16.40
N ASP A 361 -21.19 26.76 15.23
CA ASP A 361 -21.93 26.89 13.96
C ASP A 361 -22.15 25.49 13.33
N LYS A 362 -23.39 25.01 13.39
CA LYS A 362 -23.78 23.70 12.88
C LYS A 362 -23.79 23.62 11.35
N SER A 363 -23.89 24.75 10.65
CA SER A 363 -23.99 24.80 9.19
C SER A 363 -22.69 24.43 8.49
N ARG A 364 -21.58 24.41 9.21
CA ARG A 364 -20.25 24.09 8.66
C ARG A 364 -20.19 22.65 8.16
N PRO A 365 -19.57 22.43 6.99
CA PRO A 365 -19.38 21.08 6.49
C PRO A 365 -18.44 20.29 7.40
N TYR A 366 -18.78 19.04 7.63
CA TYR A 366 -17.95 18.13 8.43
C TYR A 366 -17.62 16.86 7.68
N GLN A 367 -16.39 16.39 7.88
CA GLN A 367 -15.96 15.07 7.44
C GLN A 367 -15.13 14.42 8.54
N SER A 368 -15.63 13.30 9.08
CA SER A 368 -14.88 12.52 10.07
C SER A 368 -13.65 11.87 9.43
N PRO A 369 -12.49 11.91 10.07
CA PRO A 369 -11.31 11.18 9.63
C PRO A 369 -11.32 9.71 10.03
N VAL A 370 -12.25 9.27 10.88
CA VAL A 370 -12.37 7.87 11.31
C VAL A 370 -12.65 7.02 10.09
N SER A 371 -11.92 5.93 9.93
CA SER A 371 -11.99 4.99 8.79
C SER A 371 -11.84 5.61 7.39
N ARG A 372 -11.52 6.92 7.30
CA ARG A 372 -11.32 7.63 6.01
C ARG A 372 -10.09 7.14 5.24
N GLY A 373 -9.06 6.68 5.94
CA GLY A 373 -7.81 6.18 5.34
C GLY A 373 -7.94 4.81 4.70
N LEU A 374 -9.07 4.11 4.93
CA LEU A 374 -9.33 2.81 4.32
C LEU A 374 -9.67 2.94 2.84
N ILE A 375 -9.59 1.83 2.12
CA ILE A 375 -9.89 1.80 0.69
C ILE A 375 -11.41 1.95 0.48
N HIS A 376 -11.81 2.71 -0.54
CA HIS A 376 -13.23 2.96 -0.85
C HIS A 376 -13.77 2.13 -2.02
N ILE A 377 -12.92 1.25 -2.61
CA ILE A 377 -13.30 0.40 -3.73
C ILE A 377 -13.73 -0.96 -3.19
N GLN A 378 -14.97 -1.34 -3.43
CA GLN A 378 -15.47 -2.65 -3.06
C GLN A 378 -14.78 -3.76 -3.86
N GLU A 379 -14.57 -4.93 -3.25
CA GLU A 379 -13.93 -6.08 -3.86
C GLU A 379 -14.57 -6.46 -5.22
N LYS A 380 -15.89 -6.44 -5.32
CA LYS A 380 -16.61 -6.75 -6.57
C LYS A 380 -16.21 -5.81 -7.71
N MET A 381 -16.12 -4.50 -7.44
CA MET A 381 -15.72 -3.52 -8.45
C MET A 381 -14.27 -3.70 -8.88
N LEU A 382 -13.40 -4.06 -7.95
CA LEU A 382 -12.00 -4.37 -8.25
C LEU A 382 -11.90 -5.55 -9.21
N TRP A 383 -12.59 -6.67 -8.93
CA TRP A 383 -12.58 -7.85 -9.79
C TRP A 383 -13.21 -7.59 -11.16
N VAL A 384 -14.29 -6.83 -11.24
CA VAL A 384 -14.86 -6.40 -12.54
C VAL A 384 -13.82 -5.61 -13.33
N SER A 385 -13.11 -4.67 -12.72
CA SER A 385 -12.07 -3.89 -13.37
C SER A 385 -10.90 -4.75 -13.85
N ILE A 386 -10.46 -5.71 -13.05
CA ILE A 386 -9.42 -6.68 -13.41
C ILE A 386 -9.88 -7.51 -14.62
N LEU A 387 -11.06 -8.11 -14.56
CA LEU A 387 -11.59 -8.95 -15.64
C LEU A 387 -11.77 -8.17 -16.95
N MET A 388 -12.27 -6.94 -16.89
CA MET A 388 -12.35 -6.04 -18.06
C MET A 388 -10.97 -5.76 -18.64
N THR A 389 -9.99 -5.46 -17.81
CA THR A 389 -8.61 -5.21 -18.24
C THR A 389 -8.01 -6.45 -18.91
N LEU A 390 -8.21 -7.64 -18.34
CA LEU A 390 -7.74 -8.91 -18.93
C LEU A 390 -8.39 -9.18 -20.27
N ALA A 391 -9.69 -8.93 -20.42
CA ALA A 391 -10.41 -9.07 -21.69
C ALA A 391 -9.87 -8.09 -22.75
N LEU A 392 -9.66 -6.82 -22.40
CA LEU A 392 -9.08 -5.83 -23.30
C LEU A 392 -7.66 -6.22 -23.74
N LEU A 393 -6.83 -6.71 -22.82
CA LEU A 393 -5.48 -7.22 -23.14
C LEU A 393 -5.53 -8.39 -24.10
N ALA A 394 -6.46 -9.33 -23.93
CA ALA A 394 -6.64 -10.47 -24.84
C ALA A 394 -7.06 -10.01 -26.24
N LEU A 395 -8.01 -9.09 -26.33
CA LEU A 395 -8.46 -8.50 -27.60
C LEU A 395 -7.35 -7.73 -28.31
N ALA A 396 -6.61 -6.89 -27.57
CA ALA A 396 -5.48 -6.12 -28.10
C ALA A 396 -4.38 -7.04 -28.67
N ASN A 397 -4.06 -8.14 -27.97
CA ASN A 397 -3.10 -9.14 -28.45
C ASN A 397 -3.58 -9.84 -29.73
N ALA A 398 -4.85 -10.22 -29.78
CA ALA A 398 -5.43 -10.84 -30.95
C ALA A 398 -5.40 -9.90 -32.17
N ALA A 399 -5.80 -8.64 -31.97
CA ALA A 399 -5.76 -7.61 -33.01
C ALA A 399 -4.32 -7.33 -33.49
N TYR A 400 -3.37 -7.21 -32.57
CA TYR A 400 -1.95 -7.01 -32.90
C TYR A 400 -1.39 -8.20 -33.70
N ALA A 401 -1.66 -9.43 -33.29
CA ALA A 401 -1.23 -10.63 -33.99
C ALA A 401 -1.81 -10.71 -35.41
N ARG A 402 -3.10 -10.36 -35.59
CA ARG A 402 -3.76 -10.29 -36.93
C ARG A 402 -3.09 -9.22 -37.82
N LYS A 403 -2.84 -8.04 -37.28
CA LYS A 403 -2.18 -6.93 -38.02
C LYS A 403 -0.77 -7.31 -38.51
N VAL A 404 0.01 -7.98 -37.68
CA VAL A 404 1.35 -8.45 -38.06
C VAL A 404 1.30 -9.52 -39.11
N ARG A 405 0.42 -10.50 -38.96
CA ARG A 405 0.22 -11.57 -40.00
C ARG A 405 -0.19 -10.99 -41.35
N ARG A 406 -1.11 -10.00 -41.36
CA ARG A 406 -1.56 -9.33 -42.59
C ARG A 406 -0.40 -8.58 -43.28
N LYS A 407 0.42 -7.86 -42.51
CA LYS A 407 1.60 -7.17 -43.08
C LYS A 407 2.62 -8.15 -43.67
N THR A 408 2.85 -9.29 -43.02
CA THR A 408 3.79 -10.30 -43.51
C THR A 408 3.27 -10.94 -44.84
N ARG A 409 1.97 -11.22 -44.94
CA ARG A 409 1.39 -11.72 -46.19
C ARG A 409 1.51 -10.74 -47.36
N LEU A 410 1.35 -9.43 -47.12
CA LEU A 410 1.46 -8.41 -48.15
C LEU A 410 2.91 -8.11 -48.57
N GLN A 411 3.91 -8.59 -47.86
CA GLN A 411 5.34 -8.42 -48.18
C GLN A 411 5.92 -9.63 -48.96
N PHE A 412 5.25 -10.78 -48.92
CA PHE A 412 5.73 -12.03 -49.52
C PHE A 412 4.73 -12.71 -50.49
N GLY A 413 3.58 -12.09 -50.75
CA GLY A 413 2.66 -12.39 -51.83
C GLY A 413 2.67 -11.25 -52.83
#